data_10d9f5f594c43519fd1696ebb64eb56d
#
_entry.id   10d9f5f594c43519fd1696ebb64eb56d
#
_cell.length_a   1.000
_cell.length_b   1.000
_cell.length_c   1.000
_cell.angle_alpha   90.00
_cell.angle_beta   90.00
_cell.angle_gamma   90.00
#
_symmetry.space_group_name_H-M   'P 1'
#
loop_
_entity.id
_entity.type
_entity.pdbx_description
1 polymer ?
#
loop_
_entity_poly.entity_id
_entity_poly.type
_entity_poly.pdbx_seq_one_letter_code
_entity_poly.pdbx_strand_id
1 'polypeptide(L)'
;MDRLRLTGYAVAQLFLAVVLIALAVLWIVGGALVVVWVGLGILAGVVPATRWIANLHRSMAARTLGQPVPVPYRPIPRGQGFFAKAGVVVADPMTWRDLAWVFLAPAVGLVVSILVLVLLLGVVTAVIWWFVTPPLMTARAHFDRFFLAYSRTEKLEQRVQALTESRADLVDTSAAELRRLERDLHDGAQA
;
A
#
# COMPACT_ATOMS: atom_id res chain seq x y z
N MET A 1 -23.69 1.36 10.34
CA MET A 1 -23.11 0.46 9.32
C MET A 1 -24.08 -0.66 9.02
N ASP A 2 -24.29 -0.96 7.76
CA ASP A 2 -25.18 -2.02 7.31
C ASP A 2 -24.50 -3.39 7.55
N ARG A 3 -25.13 -4.22 8.38
CA ARG A 3 -24.58 -5.53 8.78
C ARG A 3 -24.52 -6.52 7.63
N LEU A 4 -25.47 -6.43 6.70
CA LEU A 4 -25.44 -7.23 5.48
C LEU A 4 -24.18 -6.94 4.64
N ARG A 5 -23.79 -5.68 4.58
CA ARG A 5 -22.58 -5.27 3.90
C ARG A 5 -21.32 -5.79 4.59
N LEU A 6 -21.27 -5.78 5.93
CA LEU A 6 -20.16 -6.34 6.70
C LEU A 6 -20.05 -7.85 6.52
N THR A 7 -21.19 -8.55 6.50
CA THR A 7 -21.23 -9.99 6.19
C THR A 7 -20.77 -10.26 4.76
N GLY A 8 -21.19 -9.43 3.79
CA GLY A 8 -20.69 -9.51 2.42
C GLY A 8 -19.17 -9.34 2.33
N TYR A 9 -18.58 -8.45 3.15
CA TYR A 9 -17.12 -8.34 3.25
C TYR A 9 -16.47 -9.59 3.87
N ALA A 10 -17.10 -10.21 4.89
CA ALA A 10 -16.61 -11.45 5.48
C ALA A 10 -16.60 -12.58 4.44
N VAL A 11 -17.65 -12.71 3.64
CA VAL A 11 -17.69 -13.67 2.53
C VAL A 11 -16.62 -13.40 1.49
N ALA A 12 -16.49 -12.14 1.05
CA ALA A 12 -15.46 -11.75 0.09
C ALA A 12 -14.04 -12.05 0.61
N GLN A 13 -13.78 -11.88 1.90
CA GLN A 13 -12.50 -12.18 2.52
C GLN A 13 -12.13 -13.67 2.48
N LEU A 14 -13.09 -14.61 2.49
CA LEU A 14 -12.79 -16.03 2.31
C LEU A 14 -12.15 -16.30 0.95
N PHE A 15 -12.71 -15.73 -0.12
CA PHE A 15 -12.14 -15.88 -1.45
C PHE A 15 -10.81 -15.14 -1.58
N LEU A 16 -10.71 -13.93 -1.03
CA LEU A 16 -9.47 -13.16 -1.04
C LEU A 16 -8.36 -13.83 -0.22
N ALA A 17 -8.67 -14.56 0.84
CA ALA A 17 -7.69 -15.33 1.60
C ALA A 17 -7.00 -16.40 0.75
N VAL A 18 -7.73 -17.09 -0.12
CA VAL A 18 -7.15 -18.07 -1.06
C VAL A 18 -6.17 -17.37 -2.01
N VAL A 19 -6.55 -16.21 -2.54
CA VAL A 19 -5.67 -15.40 -3.41
C VAL A 19 -4.44 -14.93 -2.66
N LEU A 20 -4.58 -14.49 -1.41
CA LEU A 20 -3.45 -14.07 -0.56
C LEU A 20 -2.50 -15.22 -0.25
N ILE A 21 -3.01 -16.43 0.01
CA ILE A 21 -2.20 -17.63 0.21
C ILE A 21 -1.40 -17.94 -1.08
N ALA A 22 -2.05 -17.90 -2.23
CA ALA A 22 -1.37 -18.10 -3.52
C ALA A 22 -0.26 -17.06 -3.75
N LEU A 23 -0.54 -15.78 -3.44
CA LEU A 23 0.48 -14.71 -3.51
C LEU A 23 1.62 -14.95 -2.54
N ALA A 24 1.35 -15.40 -1.30
CA ALA A 24 2.38 -15.71 -0.33
C ALA A 24 3.30 -16.83 -0.82
N VAL A 25 2.73 -17.89 -1.40
CA VAL A 25 3.50 -18.98 -2.02
C VAL A 25 4.37 -18.46 -3.18
N LEU A 26 3.79 -17.62 -4.05
CA LEU A 26 4.53 -17.03 -5.17
C LEU A 26 5.65 -16.09 -4.71
N TRP A 27 5.47 -15.39 -3.59
CA TRP A 27 6.54 -14.59 -2.98
C TRP A 27 7.69 -15.46 -2.48
N ILE A 28 7.39 -16.59 -1.82
CA ILE A 28 8.41 -17.55 -1.34
C ILE A 28 9.15 -18.15 -2.55
N VAL A 29 8.41 -18.68 -3.53
CA VAL A 29 8.97 -19.30 -4.72
C VAL A 29 9.78 -18.30 -5.55
N GLY A 30 9.24 -17.11 -5.79
CA GLY A 30 9.92 -16.03 -6.50
C GLY A 30 11.20 -15.61 -5.79
N GLY A 31 11.15 -15.44 -4.45
CA GLY A 31 12.33 -15.11 -3.66
C GLY A 31 13.40 -16.19 -3.71
N ALA A 32 13.04 -17.47 -3.57
CA ALA A 32 13.97 -18.59 -3.63
C ALA A 32 14.62 -18.72 -5.03
N LEU A 33 13.88 -18.49 -6.10
CA LEU A 33 14.34 -18.62 -7.48
C LEU A 33 15.04 -17.36 -8.03
N VAL A 34 15.22 -16.30 -7.22
CA VAL A 34 15.99 -15.10 -7.63
C VAL A 34 17.41 -15.48 -8.05
N VAL A 35 18.03 -16.43 -7.37
CA VAL A 35 19.39 -16.89 -7.64
C VAL A 35 19.56 -17.41 -9.08
N VAL A 36 18.50 -18.01 -9.64
CA VAL A 36 18.48 -18.52 -11.02
C VAL A 36 17.77 -17.58 -12.00
N TRP A 37 17.57 -16.32 -11.64
CA TRP A 37 16.95 -15.25 -12.45
C TRP A 37 15.45 -15.45 -12.75
N VAL A 38 14.93 -16.66 -12.69
CA VAL A 38 13.51 -16.98 -12.90
C VAL A 38 12.64 -16.28 -11.88
N GLY A 39 13.11 -16.20 -10.64
CA GLY A 39 12.42 -15.51 -9.55
C GLY A 39 12.15 -14.04 -9.82
N LEU A 40 13.02 -13.34 -10.56
CA LEU A 40 12.79 -11.93 -10.93
C LEU A 40 11.55 -11.78 -11.82
N GLY A 41 11.34 -12.72 -12.76
CA GLY A 41 10.13 -12.74 -13.59
C GLY A 41 8.87 -12.97 -12.75
N ILE A 42 8.92 -13.91 -11.80
CA ILE A 42 7.82 -14.19 -10.87
C ILE A 42 7.53 -12.95 -10.02
N LEU A 43 8.54 -12.35 -9.40
CA LEU A 43 8.38 -11.17 -8.55
C LEU A 43 7.87 -9.96 -9.32
N ALA A 44 8.25 -9.80 -10.59
CA ALA A 44 7.74 -8.74 -11.45
C ALA A 44 6.22 -8.80 -11.66
N GLY A 45 5.62 -9.98 -11.58
CA GLY A 45 4.15 -10.18 -11.61
C GLY A 45 3.52 -10.12 -10.21
N VAL A 46 4.17 -10.73 -9.21
CA VAL A 46 3.62 -10.87 -7.85
C VAL A 46 3.55 -9.52 -7.12
N VAL A 47 4.56 -8.65 -7.28
CA VAL A 47 4.56 -7.33 -6.61
C VAL A 47 3.37 -6.47 -7.03
N PRO A 48 3.09 -6.22 -8.33
CA PRO A 48 1.90 -5.44 -8.71
C PRO A 48 0.59 -6.13 -8.34
N ALA A 49 0.50 -7.46 -8.40
CA ALA A 49 -0.67 -8.20 -7.94
C ALA A 49 -0.90 -8.01 -6.44
N THR A 50 0.14 -8.09 -5.62
CA THR A 50 0.10 -7.81 -4.18
C THR A 50 -0.41 -6.39 -3.92
N ARG A 51 0.13 -5.39 -4.61
CA ARG A 51 -0.30 -3.98 -4.49
C ARG A 51 -1.76 -3.78 -4.88
N TRP A 52 -2.24 -4.46 -5.91
CA TRP A 52 -3.64 -4.40 -6.33
C TRP A 52 -4.58 -4.97 -5.26
N ILE A 53 -4.28 -6.17 -4.72
CA ILE A 53 -5.06 -6.80 -3.63
C ILE A 53 -4.99 -5.95 -2.35
N ALA A 54 -3.81 -5.40 -2.00
CA ALA A 54 -3.66 -4.51 -0.86
C ALA A 54 -4.53 -3.25 -1.01
N ASN A 55 -4.61 -2.66 -2.21
CA ASN A 55 -5.47 -1.52 -2.47
C ASN A 55 -6.96 -1.87 -2.37
N LEU A 56 -7.36 -3.08 -2.79
CA LEU A 56 -8.72 -3.58 -2.58
C LEU A 56 -9.05 -3.64 -1.08
N HIS A 57 -8.16 -4.23 -0.26
CA HIS A 57 -8.35 -4.28 1.19
C HIS A 57 -8.34 -2.89 1.84
N ARG A 58 -7.48 -1.96 1.38
CA ARG A 58 -7.51 -0.54 1.82
C ARG A 58 -8.87 0.09 1.54
N SER A 59 -9.47 -0.17 0.38
CA SER A 59 -10.79 0.37 0.04
C SER A 59 -11.91 -0.22 0.92
N MET A 60 -11.83 -1.51 1.25
CA MET A 60 -12.76 -2.16 2.16
C MET A 60 -12.61 -1.63 3.59
N ALA A 61 -11.36 -1.46 4.07
CA ALA A 61 -11.05 -0.88 5.36
C ALA A 61 -11.53 0.58 5.45
N ALA A 62 -11.26 1.40 4.43
CA ALA A 62 -11.71 2.78 4.37
C ALA A 62 -13.24 2.90 4.48
N ARG A 63 -13.98 2.03 3.78
CA ARG A 63 -15.44 1.99 3.86
C ARG A 63 -15.96 1.52 5.22
N THR A 64 -15.21 0.64 5.90
CA THR A 64 -15.58 0.14 7.23
C THR A 64 -15.28 1.15 8.32
N LEU A 65 -14.15 1.86 8.23
CA LEU A 65 -13.70 2.84 9.22
C LEU A 65 -14.29 4.24 8.99
N GLY A 66 -14.89 4.51 7.81
CA GLY A 66 -15.37 5.84 7.43
C GLY A 66 -14.25 6.86 7.19
N GLN A 67 -13.02 6.40 7.03
CA GLN A 67 -11.85 7.25 6.83
C GLN A 67 -11.01 6.72 5.66
N PRO A 68 -10.48 7.59 4.79
CA PRO A 68 -9.63 7.17 3.69
C PRO A 68 -8.34 6.53 4.21
N VAL A 69 -7.94 5.42 3.60
CA VAL A 69 -6.63 4.80 3.81
C VAL A 69 -5.76 5.16 2.60
N PRO A 70 -4.72 5.98 2.78
CA PRO A 70 -3.90 6.47 1.66
C PRO A 70 -3.13 5.32 0.99
N VAL A 71 -2.86 5.51 -0.31
CA VAL A 71 -1.99 4.59 -1.10
C VAL A 71 -0.55 5.10 -0.99
N PRO A 72 0.34 4.35 -0.34
CA PRO A 72 1.61 4.89 0.15
C PRO A 72 2.84 4.58 -0.71
N TYR A 73 2.69 4.15 -1.95
CA TYR A 73 3.83 3.70 -2.75
C TYR A 73 4.66 4.84 -3.31
N ARG A 74 5.98 4.67 -3.31
CA ARG A 74 6.89 5.57 -3.99
C ARG A 74 6.60 5.59 -5.50
N PRO A 75 6.58 6.75 -6.15
CA PRO A 75 6.39 6.83 -7.58
C PRO A 75 7.55 6.16 -8.31
N ILE A 76 7.23 5.33 -9.30
CA ILE A 76 8.24 4.68 -10.14
C ILE A 76 8.55 5.64 -11.31
N PRO A 77 9.81 6.11 -11.47
CA PRO A 77 10.17 7.02 -12.55
C PRO A 77 9.90 6.41 -13.93
N ARG A 78 9.33 7.21 -14.82
CA ARG A 78 9.08 6.80 -16.22
C ARG A 78 10.38 6.78 -16.99
N GLY A 79 10.54 5.80 -17.91
CA GLY A 79 11.72 5.71 -18.77
C GLY A 79 12.92 4.96 -18.21
N GLN A 80 12.90 4.55 -16.94
CA GLN A 80 13.97 3.75 -16.35
C GLN A 80 13.88 2.27 -16.76
N GLY A 81 15.05 1.61 -16.83
CA GLY A 81 15.16 0.18 -17.09
C GLY A 81 14.60 -0.67 -15.93
N PHE A 82 14.43 -1.98 -16.21
CA PHE A 82 13.84 -2.94 -15.26
C PHE A 82 14.54 -2.95 -13.90
N PHE A 83 15.88 -3.01 -13.87
CA PHE A 83 16.64 -3.08 -12.61
C PHE A 83 16.53 -1.80 -11.77
N ALA A 84 16.48 -0.63 -12.40
CA ALA A 84 16.27 0.62 -11.69
C ALA A 84 14.88 0.68 -11.04
N LYS A 85 13.84 0.24 -11.77
CA LYS A 85 12.48 0.11 -11.22
C LYS A 85 12.42 -0.89 -10.08
N ALA A 86 13.08 -2.05 -10.21
CA ALA A 86 13.18 -3.07 -9.17
C ALA A 86 13.87 -2.50 -7.92
N GLY A 87 14.93 -1.72 -8.07
CA GLY A 87 15.61 -1.03 -6.98
C GLY A 87 14.68 -0.10 -6.19
N VAL A 88 13.86 0.71 -6.87
CA VAL A 88 12.85 1.57 -6.21
C VAL A 88 11.83 0.75 -5.42
N VAL A 89 11.36 -0.38 -5.99
CA VAL A 89 10.38 -1.26 -5.35
C VAL A 89 10.96 -1.94 -4.10
N VAL A 90 12.20 -2.42 -4.16
CA VAL A 90 12.89 -3.08 -3.03
C VAL A 90 13.23 -2.06 -1.94
N ALA A 91 13.61 -0.85 -2.31
CA ALA A 91 13.90 0.24 -1.38
C ALA A 91 12.64 0.87 -0.76
N ASP A 92 11.44 0.53 -1.27
CA ASP A 92 10.17 1.04 -0.72
C ASP A 92 9.76 0.24 0.53
N PRO A 93 9.75 0.85 1.73
CA PRO A 93 9.33 0.18 2.97
C PRO A 93 7.94 -0.44 2.89
N MET A 94 7.06 0.15 2.06
CA MET A 94 5.70 -0.37 1.89
C MET A 94 5.66 -1.71 1.18
N THR A 95 6.64 -2.03 0.32
CA THR A 95 6.75 -3.36 -0.28
C THR A 95 6.94 -4.44 0.79
N TRP A 96 7.75 -4.18 1.81
CA TRP A 96 8.01 -5.11 2.92
C TRP A 96 6.82 -5.22 3.88
N ARG A 97 6.10 -4.12 4.08
CA ARG A 97 4.86 -4.11 4.89
C ARG A 97 3.73 -4.87 4.18
N ASP A 98 3.57 -4.67 2.89
CA ASP A 98 2.62 -5.45 2.07
C ASP A 98 2.99 -6.94 2.08
N LEU A 99 4.29 -7.27 2.03
CA LEU A 99 4.76 -8.65 2.16
C LEU A 99 4.38 -9.25 3.51
N ALA A 100 4.70 -8.58 4.61
CA ALA A 100 4.31 -9.04 5.96
C ALA A 100 2.78 -9.20 6.08
N TRP A 101 2.04 -8.25 5.52
CA TRP A 101 0.58 -8.28 5.49
C TRP A 101 0.05 -9.49 4.70
N VAL A 102 0.61 -9.82 3.53
CA VAL A 102 0.22 -10.97 2.70
C VAL A 102 0.34 -12.29 3.48
N PHE A 103 1.34 -12.44 4.35
CA PHE A 103 1.50 -13.63 5.18
C PHE A 103 0.54 -13.69 6.38
N LEU A 104 0.23 -12.55 6.99
CA LEU A 104 -0.60 -12.50 8.20
C LEU A 104 -2.10 -12.36 7.89
N ALA A 105 -2.44 -11.64 6.84
CA ALA A 105 -3.82 -11.31 6.50
C ALA A 105 -4.72 -12.53 6.21
N PRO A 106 -4.26 -13.60 5.55
CA PRO A 106 -5.09 -14.79 5.33
C PRO A 106 -5.56 -15.43 6.64
N ALA A 107 -4.65 -15.60 7.59
CA ALA A 107 -4.97 -16.21 8.88
C ALA A 107 -6.03 -15.39 9.64
N VAL A 108 -5.79 -14.07 9.80
CA VAL A 108 -6.74 -13.18 10.48
C VAL A 108 -8.05 -13.07 9.71
N GLY A 109 -7.98 -12.98 8.37
CA GLY A 109 -9.16 -12.88 7.51
C GLY A 109 -10.03 -14.13 7.60
N LEU A 110 -9.44 -15.33 7.52
CA LEU A 110 -10.16 -16.61 7.63
C LEU A 110 -10.83 -16.75 9.00
N VAL A 111 -10.09 -16.51 10.09
CA VAL A 111 -10.64 -16.63 11.45
C VAL A 111 -11.84 -15.71 11.64
N VAL A 112 -11.70 -14.42 11.30
CA VAL A 112 -12.78 -13.44 11.45
C VAL A 112 -13.97 -13.78 10.56
N SER A 113 -13.73 -14.18 9.30
CA SER A 113 -14.80 -14.49 8.35
C SER A 113 -15.57 -15.75 8.74
N ILE A 114 -14.86 -16.81 9.14
CA ILE A 114 -15.50 -18.04 9.63
C ILE A 114 -16.33 -17.73 10.87
N LEU A 115 -15.78 -16.98 11.82
CA LEU A 115 -16.52 -16.63 13.03
C LEU A 115 -17.80 -15.85 12.72
N VAL A 116 -17.74 -14.84 11.83
CA VAL A 116 -18.93 -14.08 11.41
C VAL A 116 -19.99 -14.99 10.76
N LEU A 117 -19.56 -15.94 9.90
CA LEU A 117 -20.49 -16.85 9.22
C LEU A 117 -21.08 -17.91 10.17
N VAL A 118 -20.28 -18.46 11.07
CA VAL A 118 -20.77 -19.42 12.09
C VAL A 118 -21.79 -18.74 13.00
N LEU A 119 -21.53 -17.50 13.41
CA LEU A 119 -22.50 -16.73 14.22
C LEU A 119 -23.78 -16.41 13.45
N LEU A 120 -23.71 -16.24 12.13
CA LEU A 120 -24.88 -15.98 11.29
C LEU A 120 -25.76 -17.24 11.10
N LEU A 121 -25.14 -18.40 10.91
CA LEU A 121 -25.85 -19.65 10.60
C LEU A 121 -26.60 -20.27 11.80
N GLY A 122 -26.22 -19.96 13.02
CA GLY A 122 -26.87 -20.46 14.21
C GLY A 122 -28.06 -19.59 14.62
N VAL A 123 -29.25 -20.21 14.78
CA VAL A 123 -30.48 -19.51 15.19
C VAL A 123 -30.31 -18.78 16.54
N VAL A 124 -29.67 -19.44 17.50
CA VAL A 124 -29.39 -18.88 18.83
C VAL A 124 -28.28 -17.84 18.77
N THR A 125 -27.31 -18.01 17.86
CA THR A 125 -26.15 -17.13 17.72
C THR A 125 -26.42 -15.89 16.83
N ALA A 126 -27.58 -15.85 16.15
CA ALA A 126 -27.96 -14.71 15.32
C ALA A 126 -28.01 -13.39 16.11
N VAL A 127 -28.42 -13.42 17.37
CA VAL A 127 -28.41 -12.27 18.27
C VAL A 127 -26.97 -11.84 18.57
N ILE A 128 -26.09 -12.81 18.87
CA ILE A 128 -24.65 -12.57 19.11
C ILE A 128 -24.00 -12.00 17.84
N TRP A 129 -24.30 -12.60 16.68
CA TRP A 129 -23.85 -12.11 15.38
C TRP A 129 -24.19 -10.63 15.17
N TRP A 130 -25.40 -10.22 15.56
CA TRP A 130 -25.88 -8.86 15.41
C TRP A 130 -25.00 -7.84 16.17
N PHE A 131 -24.48 -8.18 17.34
CA PHE A 131 -23.66 -7.30 18.16
C PHE A 131 -22.15 -7.45 17.92
N VAL A 132 -21.69 -8.67 17.59
CA VAL A 132 -20.26 -9.01 17.50
C VAL A 132 -19.67 -8.72 16.11
N THR A 133 -20.48 -8.84 15.05
CA THR A 133 -19.97 -8.60 13.68
C THR A 133 -19.37 -7.20 13.47
N PRO A 134 -19.99 -6.08 13.89
CA PRO A 134 -19.39 -4.77 13.69
C PRO A 134 -18.02 -4.60 14.36
N PRO A 135 -17.82 -4.92 15.65
CA PRO A 135 -16.52 -4.77 16.29
C PRO A 135 -15.46 -5.68 15.70
N LEU A 136 -15.80 -6.91 15.31
CA LEU A 136 -14.87 -7.83 14.65
C LEU A 136 -14.37 -7.29 13.31
N MET A 137 -15.30 -6.82 12.48
CA MET A 137 -14.93 -6.27 11.18
C MET A 137 -14.19 -4.94 11.30
N THR A 138 -14.48 -4.16 12.33
CA THR A 138 -13.73 -2.94 12.65
C THR A 138 -12.31 -3.28 13.12
N ALA A 139 -12.14 -4.27 13.99
CA ALA A 139 -10.83 -4.75 14.42
C ALA A 139 -10.00 -5.25 13.24
N ARG A 140 -10.62 -6.01 12.33
CA ARG A 140 -9.99 -6.46 11.08
C ARG A 140 -9.55 -5.27 10.21
N ALA A 141 -10.41 -4.27 10.07
CA ALA A 141 -10.09 -3.08 9.30
C ALA A 141 -8.95 -2.24 9.93
N HIS A 142 -8.86 -2.19 11.27
CA HIS A 142 -7.72 -1.57 11.96
C HIS A 142 -6.43 -2.34 11.76
N PHE A 143 -6.48 -3.68 11.74
CA PHE A 143 -5.34 -4.53 11.39
C PHE A 143 -4.83 -4.20 9.98
N ASP A 144 -5.72 -4.18 9.00
CA ASP A 144 -5.34 -3.81 7.63
C ASP A 144 -4.73 -2.40 7.57
N ARG A 145 -5.34 -1.43 8.26
CA ARG A 145 -4.83 -0.07 8.34
C ARG A 145 -3.44 0.01 8.98
N PHE A 146 -3.18 -0.77 10.02
CA PHE A 146 -1.88 -0.79 10.69
C PHE A 146 -0.75 -1.21 9.74
N PHE A 147 -0.96 -2.26 8.96
CA PHE A 147 0.04 -2.75 8.01
C PHE A 147 0.09 -1.93 6.71
N LEU A 148 -1.06 -1.49 6.23
CA LEU A 148 -1.22 -0.91 4.90
C LEU A 148 -1.22 0.62 4.87
N ALA A 149 -1.29 1.31 6.01
CA ALA A 149 -1.19 2.77 6.07
C ALA A 149 0.26 3.23 6.28
N TYR A 150 0.51 4.48 5.91
CA TYR A 150 1.79 5.14 6.21
C TYR A 150 2.08 5.22 7.69
N SER A 151 3.32 4.98 8.08
CA SER A 151 3.81 5.49 9.35
C SER A 151 3.96 7.03 9.28
N ARG A 152 3.89 7.69 10.43
CA ARG A 152 4.13 9.15 10.49
C ARG A 152 5.50 9.54 9.95
N THR A 153 6.51 8.69 10.17
CA THR A 153 7.88 8.89 9.73
C THR A 153 8.01 8.93 8.22
N GLU A 154 7.40 7.97 7.53
CA GLU A 154 7.42 7.91 6.04
C GLU A 154 6.71 9.11 5.41
N LYS A 155 5.64 9.61 6.03
CA LYS A 155 4.94 10.81 5.57
C LYS A 155 5.79 12.07 5.76
N LEU A 156 6.56 12.14 6.85
CA LEU A 156 7.49 13.23 7.10
C LEU A 156 8.67 13.19 6.14
N GLU A 157 9.25 12.02 5.89
CA GLU A 157 10.34 11.85 4.93
C GLU A 157 9.93 12.29 3.52
N GLN A 158 8.74 11.91 3.05
CA GLN A 158 8.23 12.36 1.75
C GLN A 158 8.02 13.88 1.69
N ARG A 159 7.53 14.50 2.78
CA ARG A 159 7.40 15.95 2.86
C ARG A 159 8.76 16.65 2.85
N VAL A 160 9.73 16.10 3.59
CA VAL A 160 11.09 16.64 3.60
C VAL A 160 11.71 16.53 2.21
N GLN A 161 11.54 15.40 1.53
CA GLN A 161 12.06 15.22 0.18
C GLN A 161 11.41 16.20 -0.82
N ALA A 162 10.07 16.33 -0.79
CA ALA A 162 9.36 17.27 -1.65
C ALA A 162 9.77 18.73 -1.40
N LEU A 163 9.99 19.10 -0.12
CA LEU A 163 10.49 20.44 0.24
C LEU A 163 11.94 20.66 -0.23
N THR A 164 12.79 19.63 -0.16
CA THR A 164 14.19 19.70 -0.59
C THR A 164 14.26 19.86 -2.11
N GLU A 165 13.45 19.11 -2.88
CA GLU A 165 13.34 19.24 -4.33
C GLU A 165 12.83 20.64 -4.72
N SER A 166 11.76 21.12 -4.09
CA SER A 166 11.23 22.46 -4.35
C SER A 166 12.22 23.56 -4.01
N ARG A 167 13.03 23.37 -2.98
CA ARG A 167 14.07 24.33 -2.59
C ARG A 167 15.23 24.33 -3.58
N ALA A 168 15.62 23.19 -4.11
CA ALA A 168 16.63 23.09 -5.17
C ALA A 168 16.17 23.81 -6.43
N ASP A 169 14.94 23.60 -6.88
CA ASP A 169 14.35 24.27 -8.05
C ASP A 169 14.30 25.79 -7.88
N LEU A 170 13.97 26.29 -6.67
CA LEU A 170 13.98 27.72 -6.38
C LEU A 170 15.40 28.31 -6.42
N VAL A 171 16.40 27.61 -5.88
CA VAL A 171 17.81 28.04 -5.92
C VAL A 171 18.30 28.09 -7.35
N ASP A 172 18.02 27.09 -8.18
CA ASP A 172 18.43 27.05 -9.58
C ASP A 172 17.76 28.16 -10.40
N THR A 173 16.46 28.42 -10.14
CA THR A 173 15.73 29.53 -10.77
C THR A 173 16.34 30.89 -10.39
N SER A 174 16.60 31.10 -9.10
CA SER A 174 17.21 32.34 -8.61
C SER A 174 18.63 32.56 -9.17
N ALA A 175 19.42 31.48 -9.26
CA ALA A 175 20.76 31.53 -9.87
C ALA A 175 20.72 31.83 -11.38
N ALA A 176 19.68 31.37 -12.07
CA ALA A 176 19.45 31.69 -13.48
C ALA A 176 19.06 33.18 -13.68
N GLU A 177 18.17 33.68 -12.80
CA GLU A 177 17.77 35.10 -12.81
C GLU A 177 18.94 36.04 -12.50
N LEU A 178 19.76 35.72 -11.49
CA LEU A 178 20.97 36.51 -11.16
C LEU A 178 21.94 36.57 -12.34
N ARG A 179 22.19 35.44 -13.02
CA ARG A 179 23.04 35.40 -14.22
C ARG A 179 22.47 36.21 -15.38
N ARG A 180 21.14 36.30 -15.47
CA ARG A 180 20.49 37.16 -16.47
C ARG A 180 20.66 38.64 -16.15
N LEU A 181 20.40 39.03 -14.90
CA LEU A 181 20.57 40.39 -14.42
C LEU A 181 22.03 40.86 -14.54
N GLU A 182 22.99 40.02 -14.21
CA GLU A 182 24.42 40.29 -14.36
C GLU A 182 24.80 40.58 -15.81
N ARG A 183 24.26 39.82 -16.76
CA ARG A 183 24.48 40.03 -18.20
C ARG A 183 23.84 41.33 -18.69
N ASP A 184 22.58 41.59 -18.26
CA ASP A 184 21.85 42.80 -18.64
C ASP A 184 22.53 44.06 -18.07
N LEU A 185 23.10 43.98 -16.86
CA LEU A 185 23.94 45.08 -16.28
C LEU A 185 25.25 45.27 -17.01
N HIS A 186 25.92 44.20 -17.40
CA HIS A 186 27.17 44.27 -18.14
C HIS A 186 26.97 44.90 -19.52
N ASP A 187 25.93 44.52 -20.22
CA ASP A 187 25.59 45.04 -21.55
C ASP A 187 25.11 46.50 -21.48
N GLY A 188 24.38 46.88 -20.42
CA GLY A 188 23.95 48.25 -20.18
C GLY A 188 25.07 49.20 -19.74
N ALA A 189 26.18 48.69 -19.17
CA ALA A 189 27.33 49.48 -18.78
C ALA A 189 28.31 49.77 -19.95
N GLN A 190 28.12 49.06 -21.08
CA GLN A 190 28.95 49.25 -22.30
C GLN A 190 28.28 50.13 -23.37
N ALA A 191 27.05 50.57 -23.15
CA ALA A 191 26.30 51.51 -24.02
C ALA A 191 26.38 52.94 -23.51
#